data_1b90066999056467523742f5ba85053a
#
_entry.id   1b90066999056467523742f5ba85053a
#
_cell.length_a   1.000
_cell.length_b   1.000
_cell.length_c   1.000
_cell.angle_alpha   90.00
_cell.angle_beta   90.00
_cell.angle_gamma   90.00
#
_symmetry.space_group_name_H-M   'P 1'
#
loop_
_entity.id
_entity.type
_entity.pdbx_description
1 polymer ?
#
loop_
_entity_poly.entity_id
_entity_poly.type
_entity_poly.pdbx_seq_one_letter_code
_entity_poly.pdbx_strand_id
1 'polypeptide(L)'
;MLPMCLTILRLLLVTMALFCADGFLPAEDWPGWRGPREDGTSLEKDVPIAWDGTKGEGVLWKAEIPGEGHSSPVVFGTRVFVTSALLETQDRVLLCLDRDSGRILWQKTVVKTPLERKHRENSYASSTPATDGKLVYVTFLDGNDAVVAAYDFAGKQQWLVRPGQFKSVHGFSSSPVLFEDKVIINGDHDGDAWIAALARKDGATLWKIDRENKTRSYCTPIIRDLAGRTQMILSGSKCVASYDPRNGHRHWIIDGPTEQFVASIVYNPKHDMLFMTGGYPDHHILGIKPDGQGNVTQTHIAWRTNKGVSYVPSPISEGDYFVVVNDGAFASCFHAGTGELYWTERIGPHAHSSIVSANGLVYCTTDDGATTVIKPGPKFEVVAHNTIGEPCFSSPAISAGRVFLRGSKHLFCLGTKR
;
A
#
# COMPACT_ATOMS: atom_id res chain seq x y z
N MET A 1 -86.43 20.94 0.41
CA MET A 1 -86.15 19.70 1.17
C MET A 1 -84.92 19.07 0.64
N LEU A 2 -83.74 19.34 1.28
CA LEU A 2 -82.46 18.71 0.97
C LEU A 2 -82.20 17.65 2.03
N PRO A 3 -81.57 16.48 1.70
CA PRO A 3 -81.00 15.65 2.67
C PRO A 3 -79.44 15.89 2.72
N MET A 4 -78.95 16.03 3.95
CA MET A 4 -77.56 16.15 4.31
C MET A 4 -76.77 14.88 3.97
N CYS A 5 -75.65 15.00 3.27
CA CYS A 5 -74.77 13.95 2.98
C CYS A 5 -73.60 13.97 4.02
N LEU A 6 -73.54 12.93 4.87
CA LEU A 6 -72.47 12.75 5.86
C LEU A 6 -71.21 12.24 5.14
N THR A 7 -70.15 13.00 5.11
CA THR A 7 -68.83 12.58 4.59
C THR A 7 -68.02 12.06 5.76
N ILE A 8 -67.78 10.74 5.78
CA ILE A 8 -66.88 10.07 6.73
C ILE A 8 -65.41 10.22 6.25
N LEU A 9 -64.66 11.02 6.96
CA LEU A 9 -63.21 11.20 6.75
C LEU A 9 -62.47 10.02 7.39
N ARG A 10 -61.95 9.08 6.58
CA ARG A 10 -61.06 8.03 7.04
C ARG A 10 -59.63 8.57 7.12
N LEU A 11 -59.14 8.76 8.35
CA LEU A 11 -57.75 9.02 8.66
C LEU A 11 -56.94 7.73 8.43
N LEU A 12 -56.17 7.68 7.35
CA LEU A 12 -55.12 6.65 7.17
C LEU A 12 -53.86 7.09 7.93
N LEU A 13 -53.61 6.48 9.08
CA LEU A 13 -52.31 6.54 9.74
C LEU A 13 -51.32 5.70 8.92
N VAL A 14 -50.45 6.35 8.15
CA VAL A 14 -49.26 5.75 7.56
C VAL A 14 -48.20 5.73 8.63
N THR A 15 -48.01 4.60 9.30
CA THR A 15 -46.84 4.33 10.15
C THR A 15 -45.64 4.11 9.23
N MET A 16 -44.84 5.15 9.10
CA MET A 16 -43.54 5.08 8.42
C MET A 16 -42.57 4.35 9.38
N ALA A 17 -42.42 3.03 9.21
CA ALA A 17 -41.35 2.27 9.86
C ALA A 17 -40.03 2.73 9.27
N LEU A 18 -39.28 3.56 10.03
CA LEU A 18 -37.86 3.77 9.78
C LEU A 18 -37.16 2.43 10.01
N PHE A 19 -36.92 1.69 8.95
CA PHE A 19 -35.89 0.69 8.93
C PHE A 19 -34.54 1.43 9.00
N CYS A 20 -33.95 1.49 10.18
CA CYS A 20 -32.52 1.68 10.28
C CYS A 20 -31.87 0.47 9.59
N ALA A 21 -31.63 0.58 8.30
CA ALA A 21 -30.70 -0.29 7.65
C ALA A 21 -29.34 0.02 8.28
N ASP A 22 -28.90 -0.82 9.22
CA ASP A 22 -27.48 -0.91 9.55
C ASP A 22 -26.78 -1.18 8.23
N GLY A 23 -26.23 -0.11 7.63
CA GLY A 23 -25.57 -0.19 6.35
C GLY A 23 -24.32 -1.04 6.50
N PHE A 24 -24.44 -2.33 6.14
CA PHE A 24 -23.27 -3.13 5.84
C PHE A 24 -22.49 -2.39 4.76
N LEU A 25 -21.38 -1.76 5.13
CA LEU A 25 -20.45 -1.27 4.15
C LEU A 25 -20.04 -2.48 3.30
N PRO A 26 -20.13 -2.39 1.97
CA PRO A 26 -19.70 -3.51 1.14
C PRO A 26 -18.24 -3.83 1.45
N ALA A 27 -17.92 -5.12 1.43
CA ALA A 27 -16.55 -5.58 1.60
C ALA A 27 -15.62 -4.85 0.61
N GLU A 28 -14.54 -4.27 1.12
CA GLU A 28 -13.57 -3.58 0.27
C GLU A 28 -12.64 -4.58 -0.42
N ASP A 29 -12.34 -4.34 -1.68
CA ASP A 29 -11.20 -4.95 -2.34
C ASP A 29 -9.89 -4.26 -1.90
N TRP A 30 -8.76 -4.97 -2.01
CA TRP A 30 -7.42 -4.44 -1.76
C TRP A 30 -6.61 -4.47 -3.06
N PRO A 31 -6.85 -3.52 -4.00
CA PRO A 31 -6.51 -3.68 -5.42
C PRO A 31 -5.04 -3.39 -5.75
N GLY A 32 -4.23 -3.00 -4.80
CA GLY A 32 -2.82 -2.66 -5.02
C GLY A 32 -2.06 -2.39 -3.73
N TRP A 33 -0.88 -1.83 -3.89
CA TRP A 33 -0.03 -1.43 -2.78
C TRP A 33 -0.78 -0.49 -1.83
N ARG A 34 -0.87 -0.91 -0.55
CA ARG A 34 -1.54 -0.17 0.54
C ARG A 34 -3.05 0.05 0.33
N GLY A 35 -3.69 -0.80 -0.49
CA GLY A 35 -5.15 -0.89 -0.59
C GLY A 35 -5.82 0.18 -1.43
N PRO A 36 -7.16 0.30 -1.31
CA PRO A 36 -7.96 1.14 -2.20
C PRO A 36 -7.69 2.64 -2.06
N ARG A 37 -7.11 3.06 -0.95
CA ARG A 37 -6.70 4.44 -0.67
C ARG A 37 -5.19 4.65 -0.71
N GLU A 38 -4.39 3.67 -1.14
CA GLU A 38 -2.92 3.76 -1.26
C GLU A 38 -2.19 4.22 0.02
N ASP A 39 -2.89 4.23 1.17
CA ASP A 39 -2.38 4.74 2.45
C ASP A 39 -2.38 3.69 3.57
N GLY A 40 -2.84 2.46 3.28
CA GLY A 40 -2.89 1.36 4.22
C GLY A 40 -4.13 1.34 5.11
N THR A 41 -5.11 2.22 4.86
CA THR A 41 -6.34 2.26 5.65
C THR A 41 -7.44 1.40 5.04
N SER A 42 -8.25 0.73 5.88
CA SER A 42 -9.47 0.02 5.51
C SER A 42 -10.67 0.62 6.24
N LEU A 43 -11.81 0.73 5.54
CA LEU A 43 -13.08 1.14 6.14
C LEU A 43 -13.84 -0.04 6.74
N GLU A 44 -13.34 -1.26 6.60
CA GLU A 44 -13.96 -2.45 7.17
C GLU A 44 -13.92 -2.43 8.71
N LYS A 45 -15.01 -2.87 9.33
CA LYS A 45 -15.16 -2.85 10.78
C LYS A 45 -15.00 -4.24 11.42
N ASP A 46 -15.36 -5.30 10.69
CA ASP A 46 -15.34 -6.69 11.18
C ASP A 46 -14.02 -7.38 10.78
N VAL A 47 -12.89 -6.75 11.11
CA VAL A 47 -11.55 -7.28 10.81
C VAL A 47 -11.05 -8.08 12.02
N PRO A 48 -10.45 -9.30 11.83
CA PRO A 48 -9.95 -10.09 12.93
C PRO A 48 -8.83 -9.36 13.69
N ILE A 49 -8.88 -9.39 15.01
CA ILE A 49 -7.86 -8.80 15.88
C ILE A 49 -6.99 -9.87 16.56
N ALA A 50 -7.40 -11.14 16.53
CA ALA A 50 -6.71 -12.23 17.20
C ALA A 50 -6.56 -13.46 16.28
N TRP A 51 -5.34 -14.01 16.22
CA TRP A 51 -5.00 -15.27 15.55
C TRP A 51 -3.70 -15.87 16.10
N ASP A 52 -3.53 -17.18 15.90
CA ASP A 52 -2.28 -17.90 16.14
C ASP A 52 -2.04 -18.90 15.00
N GLY A 53 -1.19 -18.55 14.06
CA GLY A 53 -0.87 -19.37 12.88
C GLY A 53 -0.15 -20.67 13.21
N THR A 54 0.50 -20.76 14.40
CA THR A 54 1.18 -21.98 14.87
C THR A 54 0.19 -23.01 15.37
N LYS A 55 -0.95 -22.57 15.94
CA LYS A 55 -2.04 -23.42 16.42
C LYS A 55 -3.17 -23.56 15.42
N GLY A 56 -3.15 -22.76 14.33
CA GLY A 56 -4.26 -22.69 13.35
C GLY A 56 -5.49 -21.92 13.86
N GLU A 57 -5.38 -21.19 14.97
CA GLU A 57 -6.44 -20.37 15.52
C GLU A 57 -6.61 -19.10 14.68
N GLY A 58 -7.84 -18.77 14.26
CA GLY A 58 -8.10 -17.63 13.40
C GLY A 58 -7.53 -17.76 11.98
N VAL A 59 -7.05 -18.94 11.58
CA VAL A 59 -6.58 -19.22 10.21
C VAL A 59 -7.72 -19.88 9.43
N LEU A 60 -8.22 -19.20 8.42
CA LEU A 60 -9.23 -19.75 7.51
C LEU A 60 -8.60 -20.72 6.52
N TRP A 61 -7.46 -20.34 5.95
CA TRP A 61 -6.61 -21.18 5.13
C TRP A 61 -5.15 -20.68 5.15
N LYS A 62 -4.25 -21.60 4.81
CA LYS A 62 -2.82 -21.40 4.63
C LYS A 62 -2.41 -22.06 3.33
N ALA A 63 -1.84 -21.33 2.38
CA ALA A 63 -1.45 -21.82 1.07
C ALA A 63 0.06 -21.66 0.87
N GLU A 64 0.75 -22.72 0.48
CA GLU A 64 2.16 -22.65 0.13
C GLU A 64 2.35 -21.83 -1.16
N ILE A 65 3.29 -20.88 -1.14
CA ILE A 65 3.64 -20.05 -2.28
C ILE A 65 5.03 -20.46 -2.78
N PRO A 66 5.15 -20.97 -4.01
CA PRO A 66 6.43 -21.40 -4.56
C PRO A 66 7.40 -20.24 -4.73
N GLY A 67 8.67 -20.48 -4.40
CA GLY A 67 9.76 -19.50 -4.53
C GLY A 67 9.80 -18.47 -3.40
N GLU A 68 10.52 -17.35 -3.64
CA GLU A 68 10.64 -16.26 -2.67
C GLU A 68 9.98 -14.97 -3.18
N GLY A 69 9.52 -14.12 -2.26
CA GLY A 69 8.98 -12.81 -2.62
C GLY A 69 8.43 -12.06 -1.41
N HIS A 70 8.57 -10.74 -1.45
CA HIS A 70 8.09 -9.82 -0.43
C HIS A 70 6.84 -9.03 -0.87
N SER A 71 6.32 -9.30 -2.08
CA SER A 71 5.10 -8.63 -2.54
C SER A 71 3.95 -8.85 -1.56
N SER A 72 3.23 -7.79 -1.27
CA SER A 72 2.00 -7.88 -0.47
C SER A 72 0.87 -8.53 -1.27
N PRO A 73 -0.10 -9.17 -0.61
CA PRO A 73 -1.27 -9.71 -1.29
C PRO A 73 -2.13 -8.58 -1.87
N VAL A 74 -2.66 -8.83 -3.06
CA VAL A 74 -3.68 -8.00 -3.71
C VAL A 74 -4.97 -8.82 -3.80
N VAL A 75 -6.07 -8.27 -3.31
CA VAL A 75 -7.36 -8.97 -3.26
C VAL A 75 -8.38 -8.20 -4.09
N PHE A 76 -9.01 -8.89 -5.03
CA PHE A 76 -10.10 -8.32 -5.82
C PHE A 76 -11.18 -9.37 -6.10
N GLY A 77 -12.40 -9.10 -5.67
CA GLY A 77 -13.51 -10.05 -5.77
C GLY A 77 -13.15 -11.37 -5.10
N THR A 78 -13.11 -12.46 -5.86
CA THR A 78 -12.77 -13.82 -5.40
C THR A 78 -11.33 -14.23 -5.69
N ARG A 79 -10.44 -13.29 -5.98
CA ARG A 79 -9.05 -13.55 -6.39
C ARG A 79 -8.06 -12.90 -5.43
N VAL A 80 -6.93 -13.59 -5.23
CA VAL A 80 -5.75 -13.03 -4.57
C VAL A 80 -4.56 -13.17 -5.52
N PHE A 81 -3.79 -12.09 -5.66
CA PHE A 81 -2.61 -12.06 -6.52
C PHE A 81 -1.36 -11.77 -5.70
N VAL A 82 -0.29 -12.49 -5.99
CA VAL A 82 1.06 -12.26 -5.44
C VAL A 82 2.11 -12.53 -6.53
N THR A 83 3.26 -11.88 -6.42
CA THR A 83 4.42 -12.17 -7.26
C THR A 83 5.41 -13.05 -6.50
N SER A 84 6.18 -13.88 -7.20
CA SER A 84 7.23 -14.71 -6.62
C SER A 84 8.40 -14.91 -7.59
N ALA A 85 9.55 -15.34 -7.09
CA ALA A 85 10.73 -15.68 -7.87
C ALA A 85 11.13 -17.12 -7.59
N LEU A 86 11.15 -17.94 -8.64
CA LEU A 86 11.62 -19.32 -8.60
C LEU A 86 13.13 -19.32 -8.86
N LEU A 87 13.94 -19.44 -7.82
CA LEU A 87 15.40 -19.22 -7.91
C LEU A 87 16.09 -20.24 -8.80
N GLU A 88 15.68 -21.52 -8.72
CA GLU A 88 16.28 -22.60 -9.48
C GLU A 88 16.09 -22.44 -11.00
N THR A 89 14.90 -22.04 -11.41
CA THR A 89 14.53 -21.83 -12.82
C THR A 89 14.74 -20.42 -13.31
N GLN A 90 14.99 -19.48 -12.37
CA GLN A 90 15.16 -18.04 -12.60
C GLN A 90 13.89 -17.37 -13.17
N ASP A 91 12.72 -17.95 -12.92
CA ASP A 91 11.44 -17.41 -13.33
C ASP A 91 10.93 -16.35 -12.33
N ARG A 92 10.48 -15.22 -12.84
CA ARG A 92 9.65 -14.26 -12.09
C ARG A 92 8.21 -14.55 -12.43
N VAL A 93 7.41 -14.87 -11.42
CA VAL A 93 6.05 -15.40 -11.63
C VAL A 93 4.98 -14.53 -10.98
N LEU A 94 3.82 -14.49 -11.63
CA LEU A 94 2.56 -14.01 -11.06
C LEU A 94 1.70 -15.21 -10.71
N LEU A 95 1.18 -15.25 -9.48
CA LEU A 95 0.24 -16.27 -9.00
C LEU A 95 -1.14 -15.63 -8.77
N CYS A 96 -2.17 -16.40 -9.10
CA CYS A 96 -3.56 -16.11 -8.75
C CYS A 96 -4.09 -17.25 -7.89
N LEU A 97 -4.64 -16.89 -6.73
CA LEU A 97 -5.28 -17.83 -5.82
C LEU A 97 -6.77 -17.53 -5.70
N ASP A 98 -7.54 -18.54 -5.38
CA ASP A 98 -8.91 -18.37 -4.93
C ASP A 98 -8.93 -17.79 -3.53
N ARG A 99 -9.65 -16.68 -3.33
CA ARG A 99 -9.70 -15.93 -2.06
C ARG A 99 -10.28 -16.77 -0.90
N ASP A 100 -11.25 -17.63 -1.20
CA ASP A 100 -11.99 -18.33 -0.14
C ASP A 100 -11.34 -19.64 0.30
N SER A 101 -10.56 -20.28 -0.60
CA SER A 101 -9.90 -21.57 -0.33
C SER A 101 -8.37 -21.53 -0.30
N GLY A 102 -7.74 -20.46 -0.79
CA GLY A 102 -6.28 -20.39 -0.93
C GLY A 102 -5.71 -21.26 -2.05
N ARG A 103 -6.55 -21.96 -2.83
CA ARG A 103 -6.09 -22.81 -3.93
C ARG A 103 -5.46 -21.95 -5.03
N ILE A 104 -4.24 -22.29 -5.47
CA ILE A 104 -3.62 -21.68 -6.65
C ILE A 104 -4.44 -22.06 -7.88
N LEU A 105 -4.99 -21.06 -8.54
CA LEU A 105 -5.79 -21.21 -9.76
C LEU A 105 -4.90 -21.28 -10.98
N TRP A 106 -3.88 -20.45 -11.00
CA TRP A 106 -2.84 -20.44 -12.03
C TRP A 106 -1.58 -19.75 -11.55
N GLN A 107 -0.46 -20.08 -12.19
CA GLN A 107 0.84 -19.46 -12.10
C GLN A 107 1.34 -19.16 -13.50
N LYS A 108 1.90 -17.96 -13.72
CA LYS A 108 2.43 -17.52 -15.02
C LYS A 108 3.83 -16.96 -14.86
N THR A 109 4.76 -17.45 -15.66
CA THR A 109 6.08 -16.84 -15.81
C THR A 109 5.90 -15.52 -16.57
N VAL A 110 6.27 -14.41 -15.92
CA VAL A 110 6.26 -13.07 -16.51
C VAL A 110 7.56 -12.84 -17.29
N VAL A 111 8.68 -13.16 -16.67
CA VAL A 111 10.02 -13.10 -17.29
C VAL A 111 10.91 -14.16 -16.69
N LYS A 112 11.77 -14.73 -17.55
CA LYS A 112 12.87 -15.63 -17.15
C LYS A 112 14.18 -14.93 -17.41
N THR A 113 14.93 -14.66 -16.33
CA THR A 113 16.14 -13.83 -16.39
C THR A 113 17.10 -14.20 -15.26
N PRO A 114 18.42 -14.10 -15.47
CA PRO A 114 19.38 -14.30 -14.39
C PRO A 114 19.05 -13.46 -13.15
N LEU A 115 19.44 -13.96 -11.99
CA LEU A 115 19.22 -13.26 -10.71
C LEU A 115 20.08 -12.00 -10.68
N GLU A 116 19.45 -10.84 -10.60
CA GLU A 116 20.11 -9.54 -10.50
C GLU A 116 20.70 -9.32 -9.09
N ARG A 117 21.61 -8.35 -8.99
CA ARG A 117 22.11 -7.91 -7.69
C ARG A 117 20.99 -7.24 -6.89
N LYS A 118 20.80 -7.67 -5.64
CA LYS A 118 19.89 -7.07 -4.67
C LYS A 118 20.50 -6.98 -3.28
N HIS A 119 19.89 -6.20 -2.40
CA HIS A 119 20.21 -6.24 -0.97
C HIS A 119 19.77 -7.60 -0.39
N ARG A 120 20.47 -8.12 0.62
CA ARG A 120 20.14 -9.40 1.26
C ARG A 120 18.71 -9.45 1.82
N GLU A 121 18.21 -8.32 2.32
CA GLU A 121 16.89 -8.15 2.90
C GLU A 121 15.80 -7.85 1.86
N ASN A 122 16.15 -7.73 0.58
CA ASN A 122 15.18 -7.61 -0.51
C ASN A 122 14.95 -8.98 -1.18
N SER A 123 13.88 -9.12 -1.94
CA SER A 123 13.59 -10.29 -2.78
C SER A 123 13.60 -9.92 -4.27
N TYR A 124 13.58 -10.93 -5.13
CA TYR A 124 13.44 -10.75 -6.58
C TYR A 124 11.98 -10.53 -7.03
N ALA A 125 11.05 -10.46 -6.07
CA ALA A 125 9.62 -10.27 -6.30
C ALA A 125 9.01 -9.43 -5.16
N SER A 126 9.53 -8.21 -4.95
CA SER A 126 9.08 -7.30 -3.89
C SER A 126 7.99 -6.33 -4.34
N SER A 127 7.92 -6.03 -5.64
CA SER A 127 6.85 -5.20 -6.18
C SER A 127 5.49 -5.88 -6.01
N THR A 128 4.55 -5.17 -5.41
CA THR A 128 3.16 -5.63 -5.21
C THR A 128 2.38 -5.40 -6.50
N PRO A 129 1.60 -6.36 -6.99
CA PRO A 129 0.71 -6.17 -8.14
C PRO A 129 -0.30 -5.03 -7.94
N ALA A 130 -0.90 -4.56 -9.02
CA ALA A 130 -2.10 -3.73 -8.97
C ALA A 130 -3.17 -4.26 -9.93
N THR A 131 -4.46 -4.05 -9.62
CA THR A 131 -5.55 -4.50 -10.48
C THR A 131 -6.67 -3.46 -10.56
N ASP A 132 -7.31 -3.38 -11.72
CA ASP A 132 -8.53 -2.59 -11.97
C ASP A 132 -9.80 -3.46 -12.01
N GLY A 133 -9.68 -4.74 -11.60
CA GLY A 133 -10.77 -5.72 -11.65
C GLY A 133 -10.95 -6.41 -13.00
N LYS A 134 -10.17 -6.03 -14.02
CA LYS A 134 -10.13 -6.64 -15.36
C LYS A 134 -8.76 -7.19 -15.67
N LEU A 135 -7.74 -6.41 -15.42
CA LEU A 135 -6.34 -6.76 -15.62
C LEU A 135 -5.57 -6.66 -14.32
N VAL A 136 -4.49 -7.45 -14.23
CA VAL A 136 -3.49 -7.41 -13.17
C VAL A 136 -2.18 -6.93 -13.77
N TYR A 137 -1.59 -5.90 -13.17
CA TYR A 137 -0.36 -5.28 -13.62
C TYR A 137 0.77 -5.64 -12.66
N VAL A 138 1.90 -6.06 -13.19
CA VAL A 138 3.07 -6.50 -12.43
C VAL A 138 4.34 -5.89 -12.96
N THR A 139 5.32 -5.72 -12.08
CA THR A 139 6.64 -5.20 -12.42
C THR A 139 7.74 -6.09 -11.89
N PHE A 140 8.80 -6.27 -12.69
CA PHE A 140 10.01 -7.01 -12.36
C PHE A 140 11.23 -6.34 -13.00
N LEU A 141 12.41 -6.89 -12.75
CA LEU A 141 13.61 -6.61 -13.54
C LEU A 141 13.94 -7.77 -14.49
N ASP A 142 14.42 -7.43 -15.68
CA ASP A 142 15.08 -8.31 -16.65
C ASP A 142 16.48 -7.77 -16.87
N GLY A 143 17.42 -8.29 -16.11
CA GLY A 143 18.76 -7.71 -16.02
C GLY A 143 18.71 -6.28 -15.43
N ASN A 144 18.91 -5.28 -16.29
CA ASN A 144 18.78 -3.86 -15.91
C ASN A 144 17.54 -3.18 -16.50
N ASP A 145 16.67 -3.91 -17.17
CA ASP A 145 15.45 -3.33 -17.73
C ASP A 145 14.27 -3.54 -16.77
N ALA A 146 13.55 -2.47 -16.46
CA ALA A 146 12.26 -2.60 -15.79
C ALA A 146 11.26 -3.25 -16.75
N VAL A 147 10.60 -4.31 -16.29
CA VAL A 147 9.54 -5.00 -17.02
C VAL A 147 8.20 -4.65 -16.41
N VAL A 148 7.24 -4.30 -17.24
CA VAL A 148 5.84 -4.12 -16.84
C VAL A 148 4.97 -5.01 -17.72
N ALA A 149 4.09 -5.78 -17.12
CA ALA A 149 3.20 -6.67 -17.84
C ALA A 149 1.76 -6.62 -17.28
N ALA A 150 0.80 -6.88 -18.16
CA ALA A 150 -0.60 -7.01 -17.81
C ALA A 150 -1.14 -8.39 -18.17
N TYR A 151 -1.93 -8.95 -17.26
CA TYR A 151 -2.60 -10.24 -17.40
C TYR A 151 -4.09 -10.08 -17.14
N ASP A 152 -4.94 -10.81 -17.85
CA ASP A 152 -6.34 -10.95 -17.45
C ASP A 152 -6.49 -11.91 -16.26
N PHE A 153 -7.67 -11.98 -15.68
CA PHE A 153 -7.94 -12.84 -14.52
C PHE A 153 -7.90 -14.35 -14.82
N ALA A 154 -7.89 -14.74 -16.12
CA ALA A 154 -7.65 -16.11 -16.57
C ALA A 154 -6.15 -16.42 -16.71
N GLY A 155 -5.27 -15.44 -16.50
CA GLY A 155 -3.82 -15.58 -16.59
C GLY A 155 -3.28 -15.52 -18.02
N LYS A 156 -4.03 -14.94 -18.97
CA LYS A 156 -3.54 -14.65 -20.31
C LYS A 156 -2.84 -13.30 -20.32
N GLN A 157 -1.58 -13.29 -20.76
CA GLN A 157 -0.83 -12.05 -20.93
C GLN A 157 -1.48 -11.20 -22.04
N GLN A 158 -1.75 -9.94 -21.72
CA GLN A 158 -2.30 -8.99 -22.66
C GLN A 158 -1.19 -8.20 -23.33
N TRP A 159 -0.21 -7.75 -22.55
CA TRP A 159 0.99 -7.07 -23.03
C TRP A 159 2.15 -7.19 -22.04
N LEU A 160 3.37 -6.94 -22.55
CA LEU A 160 4.59 -6.81 -21.75
C LEU A 160 5.48 -5.77 -22.43
N VAL A 161 5.98 -4.80 -21.65
CA VAL A 161 6.84 -3.72 -22.14
C VAL A 161 8.02 -3.47 -21.21
N ARG A 162 9.05 -2.76 -21.71
CA ARG A 162 10.24 -2.33 -20.98
C ARG A 162 10.37 -0.81 -21.07
N PRO A 163 9.77 -0.05 -20.13
CA PRO A 163 9.70 1.42 -20.21
C PRO A 163 11.05 2.11 -20.01
N GLY A 164 12.01 1.45 -19.40
CA GLY A 164 13.34 2.01 -19.16
C GLY A 164 14.25 1.11 -18.36
N GLN A 165 15.50 1.54 -18.22
CA GLN A 165 16.48 0.87 -17.39
C GLN A 165 16.26 1.19 -15.91
N PHE A 166 16.71 0.28 -15.05
CA PHE A 166 16.72 0.45 -13.61
C PHE A 166 17.99 -0.18 -13.03
N LYS A 167 18.84 0.64 -12.44
CA LYS A 167 20.12 0.21 -11.83
C LYS A 167 20.09 0.56 -10.34
N SER A 168 20.10 -0.45 -9.49
CA SER A 168 20.16 -0.27 -8.05
C SER A 168 20.93 -1.39 -7.38
N VAL A 169 21.68 -1.05 -6.36
CA VAL A 169 22.39 -2.03 -5.53
C VAL A 169 21.44 -2.82 -4.60
N HIS A 170 20.22 -2.32 -4.43
CA HIS A 170 19.23 -2.94 -3.53
C HIS A 170 18.18 -3.79 -4.27
N GLY A 171 18.15 -3.78 -5.61
CA GLY A 171 17.12 -4.43 -6.42
C GLY A 171 15.92 -3.50 -6.66
N PHE A 172 14.77 -4.05 -7.05
CA PHE A 172 13.55 -3.34 -7.45
C PHE A 172 12.40 -3.66 -6.50
N SER A 173 11.58 -2.65 -6.14
CA SER A 173 10.42 -2.86 -5.26
C SER A 173 9.24 -1.90 -5.50
N SER A 174 9.38 -0.85 -6.31
CA SER A 174 8.28 0.07 -6.60
C SER A 174 7.10 -0.66 -7.23
N SER A 175 5.91 -0.46 -6.68
CA SER A 175 4.67 -1.07 -7.15
C SER A 175 3.99 -0.19 -8.21
N PRO A 176 3.28 -0.78 -9.19
CA PRO A 176 2.51 -0.01 -10.17
C PRO A 176 1.33 0.71 -9.48
N VAL A 177 1.06 1.94 -9.90
CA VAL A 177 -0.09 2.73 -9.44
C VAL A 177 -1.04 2.96 -10.61
N LEU A 178 -2.33 2.78 -10.36
CA LEU A 178 -3.36 2.91 -11.39
C LEU A 178 -4.06 4.26 -11.27
N PHE A 179 -4.12 4.99 -12.39
CA PHE A 179 -4.83 6.26 -12.46
C PHE A 179 -5.51 6.41 -13.82
N GLU A 180 -6.82 6.61 -13.83
CA GLU A 180 -7.63 6.70 -15.07
C GLU A 180 -7.31 5.53 -16.01
N ASP A 181 -6.81 5.80 -17.23
CA ASP A 181 -6.38 4.82 -18.22
C ASP A 181 -4.89 4.43 -18.14
N LYS A 182 -4.20 4.79 -17.04
CA LYS A 182 -2.75 4.72 -16.88
C LYS A 182 -2.29 3.71 -15.84
N VAL A 183 -1.14 3.11 -16.10
CA VAL A 183 -0.28 2.42 -15.13
C VAL A 183 0.97 3.27 -14.95
N ILE A 184 1.17 3.80 -13.76
CA ILE A 184 2.31 4.69 -13.45
C ILE A 184 3.38 3.88 -12.72
N ILE A 185 4.62 4.02 -13.16
CA ILE A 185 5.80 3.32 -12.62
C ILE A 185 6.83 4.34 -12.18
N ASN A 186 7.26 4.25 -10.93
CA ASN A 186 8.44 4.96 -10.45
C ASN A 186 9.70 4.17 -10.79
N GLY A 187 10.56 4.75 -11.62
CA GLY A 187 11.86 4.24 -12.02
C GLY A 187 13.02 5.06 -11.46
N ASP A 188 12.92 5.59 -10.25
CA ASP A 188 14.04 6.26 -9.57
C ASP A 188 15.18 5.27 -9.31
N HIS A 189 16.35 5.49 -9.93
CA HIS A 189 17.52 4.60 -9.84
C HIS A 189 18.85 5.37 -9.97
N ASP A 190 19.95 4.66 -9.82
CA ASP A 190 21.32 5.21 -9.92
C ASP A 190 21.73 5.37 -11.40
N GLY A 191 21.07 6.24 -12.15
CA GLY A 191 21.29 6.46 -13.57
C GLY A 191 20.28 7.45 -14.14
N ASP A 192 19.90 7.28 -15.40
CA ASP A 192 18.88 8.09 -16.05
C ASP A 192 17.49 7.72 -15.53
N ALA A 193 17.25 8.12 -14.28
CA ALA A 193 16.04 7.84 -13.51
C ALA A 193 14.82 8.52 -14.14
N TRP A 194 13.65 7.89 -14.01
CA TRP A 194 12.44 8.28 -14.72
C TRP A 194 11.17 7.95 -13.92
N ILE A 195 10.07 8.61 -14.27
CA ILE A 195 8.71 8.15 -13.96
C ILE A 195 7.98 8.05 -15.30
N ALA A 196 7.22 6.99 -15.52
CA ALA A 196 6.46 6.79 -16.74
C ALA A 196 5.02 6.40 -16.47
N ALA A 197 4.11 6.87 -17.32
CA ALA A 197 2.75 6.36 -17.40
C ALA A 197 2.58 5.57 -18.69
N LEU A 198 2.06 4.35 -18.53
CA LEU A 198 1.77 3.42 -19.62
C LEU A 198 0.25 3.30 -19.78
N ALA A 199 -0.22 3.15 -21.00
CA ALA A 199 -1.63 2.90 -21.27
C ALA A 199 -2.03 1.49 -20.73
N ARG A 200 -3.09 1.41 -19.94
CA ARG A 200 -3.58 0.12 -19.40
C ARG A 200 -3.90 -0.90 -20.48
N LYS A 201 -4.40 -0.44 -21.63
CA LYS A 201 -4.89 -1.32 -22.71
C LYS A 201 -3.80 -2.10 -23.44
N ASP A 202 -2.59 -1.48 -23.64
CA ASP A 202 -1.56 -2.03 -24.53
C ASP A 202 -0.12 -1.78 -24.06
N GLY A 203 0.08 -1.08 -22.91
CA GLY A 203 1.40 -0.76 -22.37
C GLY A 203 2.14 0.36 -23.10
N ALA A 204 1.53 1.05 -24.07
CA ALA A 204 2.15 2.16 -24.77
C ALA A 204 2.51 3.29 -23.78
N THR A 205 3.70 3.88 -23.91
CA THR A 205 4.10 5.01 -23.08
C THR A 205 3.28 6.24 -23.45
N LEU A 206 2.49 6.74 -22.50
CA LEU A 206 1.69 7.96 -22.65
C LEU A 206 2.50 9.22 -22.33
N TRP A 207 3.29 9.14 -21.26
CA TRP A 207 4.28 10.15 -20.91
C TRP A 207 5.43 9.52 -20.12
N LYS A 208 6.59 10.14 -20.17
CA LYS A 208 7.78 9.79 -19.39
C LYS A 208 8.51 11.07 -19.03
N ILE A 209 8.88 11.21 -17.77
CA ILE A 209 9.66 12.35 -17.28
C ILE A 209 10.99 11.87 -16.73
N ASP A 210 12.03 12.65 -16.92
CA ASP A 210 13.35 12.43 -16.34
C ASP A 210 13.39 12.94 -14.90
N ARG A 211 14.18 12.25 -14.07
CA ARG A 211 14.44 12.65 -12.69
C ARG A 211 15.80 13.28 -12.57
N GLU A 212 15.85 14.51 -12.04
CA GLU A 212 17.05 15.35 -12.06
C GLU A 212 18.20 14.77 -11.20
N ASN A 213 17.89 14.13 -10.07
CA ASN A 213 18.89 13.77 -9.06
C ASN A 213 19.55 12.40 -9.26
N LYS A 214 19.06 11.57 -10.17
CA LYS A 214 19.67 10.27 -10.57
C LYS A 214 20.07 9.40 -9.37
N THR A 215 19.24 9.38 -8.33
CA THR A 215 19.47 8.62 -7.10
C THR A 215 18.32 7.66 -6.87
N ARG A 216 18.63 6.43 -6.50
CA ARG A 216 17.65 5.38 -6.25
C ARG A 216 16.64 5.75 -5.18
N SER A 217 15.40 5.36 -5.40
CA SER A 217 14.28 5.43 -4.47
C SER A 217 13.34 4.27 -4.77
N TYR A 218 12.57 3.87 -3.76
CA TYR A 218 11.69 2.70 -3.85
C TYR A 218 10.25 3.05 -3.50
N CYS A 219 9.99 4.33 -3.27
CA CYS A 219 8.68 4.84 -2.90
C CYS A 219 7.66 4.59 -4.02
N THR A 220 6.52 4.04 -3.65
CA THR A 220 5.35 3.99 -4.52
C THR A 220 4.58 5.29 -4.36
N PRO A 221 4.29 6.03 -5.46
CA PRO A 221 3.54 7.28 -5.40
C PRO A 221 2.12 7.07 -4.85
N ILE A 222 1.56 8.14 -4.24
CA ILE A 222 0.13 8.23 -3.95
C ILE A 222 -0.53 9.25 -4.89
N ILE A 223 -1.81 9.05 -5.22
CA ILE A 223 -2.57 10.00 -6.06
C ILE A 223 -3.79 10.48 -5.29
N ARG A 224 -3.93 11.81 -5.15
CA ARG A 224 -4.98 12.48 -4.38
C ARG A 224 -5.45 13.76 -5.05
N ASP A 225 -6.71 14.08 -4.85
CA ASP A 225 -7.24 15.42 -5.15
C ASP A 225 -7.04 16.30 -3.92
N LEU A 226 -6.03 17.17 -3.98
CA LEU A 226 -5.61 18.06 -2.89
C LEU A 226 -5.44 19.47 -3.42
N ALA A 227 -5.81 20.48 -2.62
CA ALA A 227 -5.69 21.89 -2.97
C ALA A 227 -6.29 22.21 -4.36
N GLY A 228 -7.45 21.62 -4.68
CA GLY A 228 -8.19 21.86 -5.92
C GLY A 228 -7.60 21.25 -7.19
N ARG A 229 -6.64 20.33 -7.08
CA ARG A 229 -6.03 19.62 -8.23
C ARG A 229 -5.66 18.19 -7.91
N THR A 230 -5.61 17.34 -8.92
CA THR A 230 -5.08 15.97 -8.78
C THR A 230 -3.56 16.01 -8.68
N GLN A 231 -3.02 15.35 -7.66
CA GLN A 231 -1.58 15.32 -7.37
C GLN A 231 -1.10 13.89 -7.23
N MET A 232 -0.09 13.53 -7.99
CA MET A 232 0.74 12.34 -7.78
C MET A 232 1.94 12.77 -6.95
N ILE A 233 2.07 12.21 -5.75
CA ILE A 233 3.05 12.66 -4.77
C ILE A 233 3.95 11.50 -4.38
N LEU A 234 5.25 11.71 -4.38
CA LEU A 234 6.24 10.74 -3.96
C LEU A 234 7.45 11.41 -3.32
N SER A 235 8.08 10.66 -2.41
CA SER A 235 9.43 10.94 -1.94
C SER A 235 10.43 10.11 -2.74
N GLY A 236 11.53 10.68 -3.15
CA GLY A 236 12.53 9.93 -3.88
C GLY A 236 13.52 10.83 -4.61
N SER A 237 14.67 10.25 -4.94
CA SER A 237 15.72 10.93 -5.69
C SER A 237 16.03 12.32 -5.11
N LYS A 238 16.35 12.37 -3.82
CA LYS A 238 16.72 13.60 -3.05
C LYS A 238 15.63 14.69 -2.98
N CYS A 239 14.37 14.32 -3.11
CA CYS A 239 13.27 15.29 -3.01
C CYS A 239 11.96 14.66 -2.56
N VAL A 240 11.01 15.52 -2.19
CA VAL A 240 9.58 15.20 -2.18
C VAL A 240 8.93 16.05 -3.25
N ALA A 241 8.17 15.45 -4.16
CA ALA A 241 7.61 16.17 -5.28
C ALA A 241 6.19 15.74 -5.62
N SER A 242 5.43 16.67 -6.18
CA SER A 242 4.09 16.49 -6.69
C SER A 242 4.03 16.76 -8.19
N TYR A 243 3.31 15.90 -8.89
CA TYR A 243 3.12 15.96 -10.35
C TYR A 243 1.64 15.81 -10.70
N ASP A 244 1.25 16.33 -11.86
CA ASP A 244 -0.03 15.95 -12.48
C ASP A 244 0.10 14.52 -13.06
N PRO A 245 -0.66 13.54 -12.57
CA PRO A 245 -0.56 12.16 -13.07
C PRO A 245 -1.04 12.01 -14.52
N ARG A 246 -1.73 13.01 -15.11
CA ARG A 246 -2.20 12.98 -16.51
C ARG A 246 -1.09 13.18 -17.51
N ASN A 247 -0.07 13.98 -17.16
CA ASN A 247 0.96 14.43 -18.11
C ASN A 247 2.38 14.50 -17.54
N GLY A 248 2.58 14.24 -16.22
CA GLY A 248 3.88 14.31 -15.56
C GLY A 248 4.36 15.73 -15.24
N HIS A 249 3.53 16.78 -15.43
CA HIS A 249 3.91 18.15 -15.08
C HIS A 249 4.10 18.30 -13.58
N ARG A 250 5.27 18.86 -13.15
CA ARG A 250 5.58 19.06 -11.74
C ARG A 250 4.82 20.26 -11.17
N HIS A 251 4.04 20.05 -10.13
CA HIS A 251 3.34 21.10 -9.40
C HIS A 251 4.27 21.81 -8.43
N TRP A 252 4.94 21.03 -7.56
CA TRP A 252 5.87 21.54 -6.57
C TRP A 252 6.96 20.53 -6.23
N ILE A 253 8.01 21.03 -5.59
CA ILE A 253 9.12 20.24 -5.07
C ILE A 253 9.60 20.79 -3.73
N ILE A 254 9.99 19.87 -2.84
CA ILE A 254 10.81 20.11 -1.65
C ILE A 254 12.14 19.41 -1.90
N ASP A 255 13.25 20.15 -1.91
CA ASP A 255 14.58 19.61 -2.04
C ASP A 255 15.04 18.95 -0.75
N GLY A 256 15.65 17.80 -0.83
CA GLY A 256 16.01 16.99 0.33
C GLY A 256 14.81 16.27 0.95
N PRO A 257 14.79 16.04 2.27
CA PRO A 257 15.84 16.36 3.25
C PRO A 257 17.02 15.36 3.26
N THR A 258 16.93 14.28 2.48
CA THR A 258 17.92 13.21 2.40
C THR A 258 18.03 12.65 0.98
N GLU A 259 18.82 11.60 0.75
CA GLU A 259 19.09 11.08 -0.59
C GLU A 259 18.12 9.97 -1.01
N GLN A 260 17.85 9.03 -0.12
CA GLN A 260 17.10 7.81 -0.44
C GLN A 260 15.84 7.67 0.41
N PHE A 261 14.79 7.17 -0.22
CA PHE A 261 13.49 6.93 0.40
C PHE A 261 12.94 5.57 -0.02
N VAL A 262 12.23 4.91 0.88
CA VAL A 262 11.55 3.64 0.63
C VAL A 262 10.06 3.76 0.98
N ALA A 263 9.76 4.31 2.17
CA ALA A 263 8.40 4.46 2.67
C ALA A 263 7.54 5.35 1.76
N SER A 264 6.29 4.93 1.53
CA SER A 264 5.29 5.75 0.83
C SER A 264 4.79 6.89 1.70
N ILE A 265 4.47 8.01 1.08
CA ILE A 265 3.82 9.15 1.72
C ILE A 265 2.39 8.77 2.10
N VAL A 266 1.87 9.37 3.17
CA VAL A 266 0.45 9.30 3.53
C VAL A 266 -0.13 10.69 3.70
N TYR A 267 -1.45 10.80 3.46
CA TYR A 267 -2.18 12.05 3.61
C TYR A 267 -3.17 11.96 4.76
N ASN A 268 -3.24 13.02 5.57
CA ASN A 268 -4.20 13.16 6.65
C ASN A 268 -5.24 14.24 6.28
N PRO A 269 -6.51 13.87 6.03
CA PRO A 269 -7.54 14.83 5.62
C PRO A 269 -7.99 15.75 6.77
N LYS A 270 -7.84 15.35 8.04
CA LYS A 270 -8.24 16.19 9.18
C LYS A 270 -7.33 17.40 9.35
N HIS A 271 -6.04 17.23 9.10
CA HIS A 271 -5.04 18.29 9.24
C HIS A 271 -4.59 18.87 7.91
N ASP A 272 -5.15 18.38 6.78
CA ASP A 272 -4.74 18.73 5.40
C ASP A 272 -3.23 18.68 5.24
N MET A 273 -2.63 17.52 5.57
CA MET A 273 -1.18 17.38 5.66
C MET A 273 -0.69 16.05 5.09
N LEU A 274 0.39 16.11 4.35
CA LEU A 274 1.14 14.95 3.88
C LEU A 274 2.25 14.63 4.88
N PHE A 275 2.51 13.33 5.10
CA PHE A 275 3.63 12.89 5.93
C PHE A 275 4.59 12.04 5.13
N MET A 276 5.84 12.48 5.13
CA MET A 276 6.99 11.75 4.64
C MET A 276 7.81 11.26 5.82
N THR A 277 8.18 9.99 5.82
CA THR A 277 9.18 9.41 6.72
C THR A 277 10.26 8.77 5.89
N GLY A 278 11.47 8.77 6.36
CA GLY A 278 12.54 8.05 5.71
C GLY A 278 13.88 8.72 5.84
N GLY A 279 14.76 8.06 5.22
CA GLY A 279 15.95 8.57 4.71
C GLY A 279 17.23 7.83 5.02
N TYR A 280 18.12 7.97 4.07
CA TYR A 280 19.52 7.63 4.15
C TYR A 280 20.31 8.66 3.35
N PRO A 281 21.43 9.22 3.87
CA PRO A 281 22.02 8.93 5.19
C PRO A 281 21.27 9.54 6.37
N ASP A 282 20.52 10.62 6.18
CA ASP A 282 19.89 11.37 7.27
C ASP A 282 18.42 10.97 7.44
N HIS A 283 17.99 10.88 8.69
CA HIS A 283 16.64 10.44 9.06
C HIS A 283 15.71 11.62 9.32
N HIS A 284 14.55 11.63 8.64
CA HIS A 284 13.59 12.74 8.77
C HIS A 284 12.13 12.24 8.71
N ILE A 285 11.28 12.92 9.48
CA ILE A 285 9.84 12.97 9.25
C ILE A 285 9.48 14.42 8.95
N LEU A 286 8.67 14.63 7.91
CA LEU A 286 8.15 15.94 7.55
C LEU A 286 6.62 15.90 7.52
N GLY A 287 5.98 16.89 8.16
CA GLY A 287 4.60 17.27 7.90
C GLY A 287 4.58 18.38 6.83
N ILE A 288 3.93 18.13 5.69
CA ILE A 288 4.00 18.97 4.48
C ILE A 288 2.61 19.44 4.09
N LYS A 289 2.46 20.72 3.81
CA LYS A 289 1.22 21.29 3.24
C LYS A 289 1.12 20.94 1.75
N PRO A 290 -0.07 20.49 1.25
CA PRO A 290 -0.19 19.99 -0.13
C PRO A 290 -0.41 21.08 -1.19
N ASP A 291 -0.60 22.34 -0.82
CA ASP A 291 -1.03 23.45 -1.68
C ASP A 291 0.11 24.18 -2.41
N GLY A 292 1.31 23.61 -2.42
CA GLY A 292 2.52 24.21 -2.96
C GLY A 292 2.52 24.45 -4.47
N GLN A 293 3.35 25.40 -4.94
CA GLN A 293 3.67 25.64 -6.35
C GLN A 293 5.16 25.98 -6.50
N GLY A 294 5.85 25.34 -7.47
CA GLY A 294 7.29 25.53 -7.68
C GLY A 294 8.13 24.92 -6.55
N ASN A 295 9.25 25.55 -6.18
CA ASN A 295 10.07 25.08 -5.08
C ASN A 295 9.53 25.64 -3.75
N VAL A 296 9.07 24.74 -2.90
CA VAL A 296 8.40 25.07 -1.61
C VAL A 296 9.17 24.61 -0.40
N THR A 297 10.45 24.31 -0.54
CA THR A 297 11.34 23.78 0.52
C THR A 297 11.29 24.63 1.80
N GLN A 298 11.23 25.94 1.67
CA GLN A 298 11.29 26.87 2.80
C GLN A 298 9.90 27.26 3.35
N THR A 299 8.81 26.89 2.69
CA THR A 299 7.47 27.44 2.99
C THR A 299 6.42 26.41 3.37
N HIS A 300 6.55 25.15 2.89
CA HIS A 300 5.47 24.15 3.05
C HIS A 300 5.80 23.01 4.02
N ILE A 301 6.98 23.02 4.65
CA ILE A 301 7.25 22.11 5.77
C ILE A 301 6.62 22.72 7.03
N ALA A 302 5.49 22.17 7.47
CA ALA A 302 4.76 22.64 8.63
C ALA A 302 5.48 22.28 9.95
N TRP A 303 6.02 21.06 10.00
CA TRP A 303 6.85 20.58 11.11
C TRP A 303 7.83 19.50 10.64
N ARG A 304 8.87 19.28 11.43
CA ARG A 304 9.86 18.23 11.16
C ARG A 304 10.40 17.64 12.45
N THR A 305 10.79 16.36 12.38
CA THR A 305 11.50 15.67 13.45
C THR A 305 12.47 14.63 12.89
N ASN A 306 13.45 14.23 13.69
CA ASN A 306 14.33 13.09 13.40
C ASN A 306 14.12 11.93 14.40
N LYS A 307 13.06 12.00 15.21
CA LYS A 307 12.70 10.94 16.18
C LYS A 307 11.71 9.97 15.52
N GLY A 308 11.80 8.67 15.87
CA GLY A 308 10.84 7.66 15.43
C GLY A 308 10.77 7.42 13.92
N VAL A 309 11.81 7.81 13.18
CA VAL A 309 11.85 7.75 11.72
C VAL A 309 11.87 6.31 11.22
N SER A 310 11.03 5.97 10.25
CA SER A 310 11.08 4.74 9.50
C SER A 310 11.79 4.96 8.16
N TYR A 311 12.65 4.02 7.75
CA TYR A 311 13.25 4.00 6.43
C TYR A 311 12.44 3.13 5.45
N VAL A 312 12.12 1.89 5.83
CA VAL A 312 11.40 0.94 4.96
C VAL A 312 9.88 0.92 5.22
N PRO A 313 9.37 0.68 6.43
CA PRO A 313 7.94 0.61 6.66
C PRO A 313 7.22 1.94 6.39
N SER A 314 6.13 1.89 5.63
CA SER A 314 5.28 3.05 5.39
C SER A 314 4.32 3.28 6.56
N PRO A 315 4.08 4.55 6.96
CA PRO A 315 3.29 4.92 8.12
C PRO A 315 1.79 4.89 7.87
N ILE A 316 1.01 5.15 8.92
CA ILE A 316 -0.44 5.42 8.88
C ILE A 316 -0.72 6.78 9.49
N SER A 317 -1.72 7.49 8.96
CA SER A 317 -2.26 8.69 9.59
C SER A 317 -3.78 8.69 9.56
N GLU A 318 -4.40 8.73 10.75
CA GLU A 318 -5.84 8.82 10.92
C GLU A 318 -6.21 9.78 12.06
N GLY A 319 -7.18 10.63 11.81
CA GLY A 319 -7.65 11.60 12.81
C GLY A 319 -6.52 12.51 13.31
N ASP A 320 -6.28 12.51 14.62
CA ASP A 320 -5.20 13.29 15.24
C ASP A 320 -3.86 12.56 15.32
N TYR A 321 -3.79 11.31 14.84
CA TYR A 321 -2.64 10.46 15.06
C TYR A 321 -1.88 10.16 13.78
N PHE A 322 -0.56 10.23 13.90
CA PHE A 322 0.38 9.75 12.90
C PHE A 322 1.24 8.67 13.55
N VAL A 323 1.13 7.44 13.05
CA VAL A 323 1.80 6.26 13.59
C VAL A 323 2.86 5.78 12.63
N VAL A 324 4.05 5.55 13.15
CA VAL A 324 5.22 5.06 12.42
C VAL A 324 5.77 3.83 13.13
N VAL A 325 6.15 2.81 12.38
CA VAL A 325 6.98 1.70 12.88
C VAL A 325 8.30 1.75 12.13
N ASN A 326 9.41 1.87 12.83
CA ASN A 326 10.72 1.91 12.18
C ASN A 326 11.33 0.53 11.98
N ASP A 327 12.43 0.48 11.24
CA ASP A 327 13.13 -0.75 10.87
C ASP A 327 13.60 -1.57 12.09
N GLY A 328 13.89 -0.90 13.22
CA GLY A 328 14.20 -1.56 14.50
C GLY A 328 12.98 -2.06 15.27
N ALA A 329 11.78 -2.06 14.65
CA ALA A 329 10.50 -2.41 15.24
C ALA A 329 10.13 -1.57 16.48
N PHE A 330 10.44 -0.26 16.45
CA PHE A 330 9.89 0.70 17.40
C PHE A 330 8.68 1.38 16.77
N ALA A 331 7.53 1.26 17.42
CA ALA A 331 6.33 2.01 17.09
C ALA A 331 6.36 3.37 17.78
N SER A 332 6.04 4.42 17.04
CA SER A 332 5.94 5.80 17.56
C SER A 332 4.60 6.39 17.14
N CYS A 333 3.97 7.15 18.04
CA CYS A 333 2.76 7.89 17.75
C CYS A 333 2.99 9.39 17.96
N PHE A 334 2.57 10.17 16.98
CA PHE A 334 2.69 11.63 16.98
C PHE A 334 1.30 12.26 16.86
N HIS A 335 1.18 13.48 17.39
CA HIS A 335 0.07 14.35 17.01
C HIS A 335 0.27 14.79 15.54
N ALA A 336 -0.66 14.43 14.66
CA ALA A 336 -0.53 14.64 13.22
C ALA A 336 -0.35 16.13 12.84
N GLY A 337 -1.08 17.03 13.49
CA GLY A 337 -1.04 18.47 13.18
C GLY A 337 0.23 19.19 13.66
N THR A 338 0.91 18.72 14.71
CA THR A 338 2.03 19.42 15.35
C THR A 338 3.36 18.70 15.30
N GLY A 339 3.35 17.37 15.04
CA GLY A 339 4.53 16.55 15.12
C GLY A 339 4.99 16.26 16.56
N GLU A 340 4.18 16.59 17.59
CA GLU A 340 4.46 16.24 18.98
C GLU A 340 4.49 14.71 19.13
N LEU A 341 5.59 14.19 19.67
CA LEU A 341 5.75 12.77 19.96
C LEU A 341 5.04 12.42 21.26
N TYR A 342 4.04 11.55 21.20
CA TYR A 342 3.35 11.04 22.40
C TYR A 342 4.11 9.90 23.07
N TRP A 343 4.56 8.91 22.30
CA TRP A 343 5.29 7.74 22.83
C TRP A 343 6.11 7.06 21.72
N THR A 344 7.08 6.25 22.18
CA THR A 344 7.84 5.29 21.35
C THR A 344 8.02 4.02 22.15
N GLU A 345 7.60 2.88 21.58
CA GLU A 345 7.63 1.59 22.24
C GLU A 345 8.13 0.50 21.29
N ARG A 346 8.88 -0.45 21.81
CA ARG A 346 9.38 -1.57 21.02
C ARG A 346 8.33 -2.66 20.90
N ILE A 347 8.03 -3.13 19.68
CA ILE A 347 7.00 -4.11 19.38
C ILE A 347 7.53 -5.42 18.77
N GLY A 348 8.83 -5.49 18.48
CA GLY A 348 9.45 -6.69 17.88
C GLY A 348 10.96 -6.54 17.70
N PRO A 349 11.58 -7.52 17.01
CA PRO A 349 13.04 -7.48 16.75
C PRO A 349 13.41 -6.53 15.60
N HIS A 350 12.68 -6.61 14.48
CA HIS A 350 12.91 -5.85 13.25
C HIS A 350 11.61 -5.78 12.42
N ALA A 351 11.45 -4.78 11.55
CA ALA A 351 10.25 -4.62 10.71
C ALA A 351 10.58 -4.08 9.31
N HIS A 352 10.08 -4.78 8.28
CA HIS A 352 10.04 -4.33 6.89
C HIS A 352 8.60 -4.10 6.40
N SER A 353 7.64 -4.78 7.03
CA SER A 353 6.22 -4.68 6.71
C SER A 353 5.68 -3.27 7.00
N SER A 354 4.98 -2.67 6.04
CA SER A 354 4.23 -1.44 6.27
C SER A 354 2.98 -1.72 7.10
N ILE A 355 2.69 -0.82 8.02
CA ILE A 355 1.51 -0.95 8.90
C ILE A 355 0.23 -0.64 8.12
N VAL A 356 -0.87 -1.28 8.54
CA VAL A 356 -2.21 -1.05 7.99
C VAL A 356 -3.19 -0.77 9.12
N SER A 357 -4.31 -0.12 8.82
CA SER A 357 -5.34 0.17 9.82
C SER A 357 -6.72 -0.27 9.37
N ALA A 358 -7.55 -0.66 10.34
CA ALA A 358 -8.96 -0.90 10.18
C ALA A 358 -9.67 -0.71 11.52
N ASN A 359 -10.89 -0.19 11.48
CA ASN A 359 -11.75 -0.01 12.66
C ASN A 359 -11.06 0.74 13.81
N GLY A 360 -10.23 1.74 13.50
CA GLY A 360 -9.50 2.53 14.49
C GLY A 360 -8.34 1.79 15.18
N LEU A 361 -7.92 0.64 14.67
CA LEU A 361 -6.78 -0.13 15.14
C LEU A 361 -5.68 -0.18 14.07
N VAL A 362 -4.43 -0.26 14.50
CA VAL A 362 -3.26 -0.38 13.63
C VAL A 362 -2.61 -1.75 13.83
N TYR A 363 -2.35 -2.43 12.72
CA TYR A 363 -1.74 -3.76 12.65
C TYR A 363 -0.26 -3.59 12.27
N CYS A 364 0.61 -3.92 13.19
CA CYS A 364 2.06 -3.77 13.05
C CYS A 364 2.69 -5.16 12.96
N THR A 365 3.07 -5.59 11.76
CA THR A 365 3.71 -6.89 11.53
C THR A 365 5.22 -6.73 11.54
N THR A 366 5.92 -7.65 12.21
CA THR A 366 7.37 -7.69 12.32
C THR A 366 7.97 -8.88 11.58
N ASP A 367 9.28 -8.85 11.33
CA ASP A 367 9.98 -9.80 10.45
C ASP A 367 9.92 -11.26 10.94
N ASP A 368 9.71 -11.49 12.23
CA ASP A 368 9.49 -12.82 12.81
C ASP A 368 8.05 -13.35 12.60
N GLY A 369 7.20 -12.59 11.90
CA GLY A 369 5.80 -12.93 11.63
C GLY A 369 4.85 -12.67 12.78
N ALA A 370 5.30 -11.95 13.80
CA ALA A 370 4.40 -11.46 14.85
C ALA A 370 3.64 -10.23 14.34
N THR A 371 2.41 -10.04 14.81
CA THR A 371 1.61 -8.83 14.54
C THR A 371 1.06 -8.30 15.85
N THR A 372 1.52 -7.11 16.25
CA THR A 372 0.97 -6.36 17.37
C THR A 372 -0.14 -5.45 16.87
N VAL A 373 -1.33 -5.60 17.42
CA VAL A 373 -2.47 -4.71 17.13
C VAL A 373 -2.54 -3.66 18.22
N ILE A 374 -2.45 -2.39 17.83
CA ILE A 374 -2.44 -1.26 18.75
C ILE A 374 -3.60 -0.30 18.46
N LYS A 375 -4.01 0.44 19.48
CA LYS A 375 -4.94 1.55 19.34
C LYS A 375 -4.16 2.86 19.33
N PRO A 376 -4.24 3.67 18.24
CA PRO A 376 -3.62 4.98 18.20
C PRO A 376 -4.16 5.90 19.30
N GLY A 377 -3.29 6.66 19.95
CA GLY A 377 -3.70 7.53 21.04
C GLY A 377 -2.50 8.20 21.71
N PRO A 378 -2.75 9.08 22.72
CA PRO A 378 -1.69 9.75 23.46
C PRO A 378 -0.96 8.81 24.45
N LYS A 379 -1.44 7.56 24.60
CA LYS A 379 -0.79 6.51 25.38
C LYS A 379 -0.69 5.25 24.54
N PHE A 380 0.38 4.49 24.72
CA PHE A 380 0.56 3.20 24.07
C PHE A 380 -0.44 2.19 24.62
N GLU A 381 -1.27 1.62 23.75
CA GLU A 381 -2.28 0.62 24.10
C GLU A 381 -2.19 -0.56 23.11
N VAL A 382 -1.82 -1.73 23.63
CA VAL A 382 -1.82 -2.98 22.87
C VAL A 382 -3.17 -3.68 23.06
N VAL A 383 -3.80 -4.03 21.95
CA VAL A 383 -5.10 -4.73 21.90
C VAL A 383 -4.88 -6.23 21.76
N ALA A 384 -3.91 -6.65 20.95
CA ALA A 384 -3.60 -8.07 20.75
C ALA A 384 -2.15 -8.28 20.28
N HIS A 385 -1.65 -9.48 20.56
CA HIS A 385 -0.41 -10.03 19.99
C HIS A 385 -0.74 -11.30 19.22
N ASN A 386 -0.30 -11.38 17.98
CA ASN A 386 -0.59 -12.46 17.05
C ASN A 386 0.70 -12.98 16.43
N THR A 387 0.64 -14.16 15.81
CA THR A 387 1.75 -14.68 15.00
C THR A 387 1.24 -15.55 13.85
N ILE A 388 1.97 -15.57 12.73
CA ILE A 388 1.76 -16.55 11.67
C ILE A 388 2.74 -17.73 11.75
N GLY A 389 3.75 -17.66 12.64
CA GLY A 389 4.70 -18.75 12.90
C GLY A 389 5.79 -18.91 11.85
N GLU A 390 6.01 -17.90 10.98
CA GLU A 390 7.11 -17.86 10.01
C GLU A 390 7.50 -16.42 9.70
N PRO A 391 8.73 -16.14 9.20
CA PRO A 391 9.15 -14.79 8.85
C PRO A 391 8.22 -14.11 7.85
N CYS A 392 8.02 -12.80 8.01
CA CYS A 392 7.13 -12.00 7.19
C CYS A 392 7.74 -10.64 6.85
N PHE A 393 7.87 -10.35 5.56
CA PHE A 393 8.38 -9.08 5.02
C PHE A 393 7.34 -8.32 4.22
N SER A 394 6.18 -8.93 3.97
CA SER A 394 5.08 -8.31 3.24
C SER A 394 4.16 -7.52 4.16
N SER A 395 3.46 -6.55 3.61
CA SER A 395 2.43 -5.81 4.34
C SER A 395 1.07 -6.54 4.27
N PRO A 396 0.24 -6.48 5.32
CA PRO A 396 -1.07 -7.07 5.29
C PRO A 396 -1.99 -6.43 4.24
N ALA A 397 -2.94 -7.22 3.72
CA ALA A 397 -4.09 -6.73 2.95
C ALA A 397 -5.37 -7.03 3.74
N ILE A 398 -6.31 -6.08 3.75
CA ILE A 398 -7.59 -6.22 4.45
C ILE A 398 -8.71 -6.23 3.42
N SER A 399 -9.48 -7.31 3.37
CA SER A 399 -10.59 -7.44 2.42
C SER A 399 -11.61 -8.46 2.89
N ALA A 400 -12.88 -8.14 2.77
CA ALA A 400 -14.02 -9.02 3.08
C ALA A 400 -14.00 -9.56 4.53
N GLY A 401 -13.66 -8.72 5.52
CA GLY A 401 -13.58 -9.09 6.92
C GLY A 401 -12.42 -10.02 7.23
N ARG A 402 -11.36 -10.02 6.43
CA ARG A 402 -10.20 -10.91 6.54
C ARG A 402 -8.91 -10.12 6.44
N VAL A 403 -7.85 -10.65 7.06
CA VAL A 403 -6.47 -10.19 6.85
C VAL A 403 -5.74 -11.24 6.02
N PHE A 404 -5.14 -10.80 4.93
CA PHE A 404 -4.26 -11.63 4.10
C PHE A 404 -2.82 -11.21 4.38
N LEU A 405 -1.99 -12.18 4.78
CA LEU A 405 -0.60 -11.92 5.14
C LEU A 405 0.31 -12.97 4.52
N ARG A 406 1.32 -12.52 3.77
CA ARG A 406 2.29 -13.39 3.15
C ARG A 406 3.51 -13.55 4.03
N GLY A 407 3.70 -14.76 4.56
CA GLY A 407 4.96 -15.16 5.15
C GLY A 407 6.02 -15.56 4.12
N SER A 408 7.15 -16.05 4.59
CA SER A 408 8.27 -16.48 3.72
C SER A 408 7.94 -17.69 2.84
N LYS A 409 7.03 -18.55 3.29
CA LYS A 409 6.65 -19.80 2.60
C LYS A 409 5.17 -19.85 2.22
N HIS A 410 4.31 -19.19 2.98
CA HIS A 410 2.87 -19.33 2.81
C HIS A 410 2.17 -17.97 2.73
N LEU A 411 1.01 -18.01 2.08
CA LEU A 411 0.01 -16.96 2.19
C LEU A 411 -1.07 -17.43 3.17
N PHE A 412 -1.36 -16.57 4.14
CA PHE A 412 -2.39 -16.81 5.16
C PHE A 412 -3.62 -15.96 4.88
N CYS A 413 -4.79 -16.56 5.06
CA CYS A 413 -6.06 -15.85 5.20
C CYS A 413 -6.52 -15.99 6.65
N LEU A 414 -6.57 -14.86 7.33
CA LEU A 414 -6.87 -14.78 8.75
C LEU A 414 -8.27 -14.21 8.93
N GLY A 415 -9.06 -14.81 9.81
CA GLY A 415 -10.44 -14.39 10.02
C GLY A 415 -11.20 -15.33 10.96
N THR A 416 -12.46 -15.01 11.17
CA THR A 416 -13.37 -15.86 11.97
C THR A 416 -14.11 -16.81 11.04
N LYS A 417 -14.15 -18.10 11.35
CA LYS A 417 -15.04 -19.05 10.67
C LYS A 417 -16.48 -18.63 10.96
N ARG A 418 -17.20 -18.23 9.93
CA ARG A 418 -18.63 -17.93 10.01
C ARG A 418 -19.45 -19.21 9.96
#